data_ccc259139592b1fc1d39317bca9c08e9
#
_entry.id   ccc259139592b1fc1d39317bca9c08e9
#
_cell.length_a   1.000
_cell.length_b   1.000
_cell.length_c   1.000
_cell.angle_alpha   90.00
_cell.angle_beta   90.00
_cell.angle_gamma   90.00
#
_symmetry.space_group_name_H-M   'P 1'
#
loop_
_entity.id
_entity.type
_entity.pdbx_description
1 polymer ?
#
loop_
_entity_poly.entity_id
_entity_poly.type
_entity_poly.pdbx_seq_one_letter_code
_entity_poly.pdbx_strand_id
1 'polypeptide(L)'
;MNAQPCRVIDKISMPHVIRFICGQLAVFDTSHLEWIKLLPLNQNHLLHGCCDFPVPAAAGSDRLLSGYRIRASVNVEMAPPFVYPHWARIPSAESRQGWYSGEKDFVFQDLEECAVHTLAHECFHFLSHSKQVDHKNTEANANWWADRWLEEFHRQQMAAEPKGTDLF
;
A
#
# COMPACT_ATOMS: atom_id res chain seq x y z
N MET A 1 -20.83 19.17 0.45
CA MET A 1 -21.13 17.79 0.92
C MET A 1 -19.95 17.33 1.73
N ASN A 2 -20.13 17.06 3.03
CA ASN A 2 -19.03 16.54 3.85
C ASN A 2 -18.79 15.08 3.39
N ALA A 3 -17.69 14.84 2.72
CA ALA A 3 -17.26 13.49 2.40
C ALA A 3 -17.13 12.73 3.72
N GLN A 4 -17.81 11.59 3.83
CA GLN A 4 -17.68 10.73 5.00
C GLN A 4 -16.24 10.23 5.02
N PRO A 5 -15.48 10.43 6.11
CA PRO A 5 -14.09 10.00 6.15
C PRO A 5 -14.01 8.48 5.96
N CYS A 6 -13.03 8.03 5.17
CA CYS A 6 -12.74 6.62 4.98
C CYS A 6 -12.58 5.92 6.34
N ARG A 7 -13.29 4.81 6.52
CA ARG A 7 -13.19 4.03 7.76
C ARG A 7 -11.86 3.26 7.80
N VAL A 8 -11.10 3.43 8.87
CA VAL A 8 -9.84 2.70 9.08
C VAL A 8 -10.03 1.63 10.16
N ILE A 9 -9.51 0.42 9.90
CA ILE A 9 -9.55 -0.73 10.81
C ILE A 9 -8.14 -1.31 10.89
N ASP A 10 -7.48 -1.08 12.03
CA ASP A 10 -6.18 -1.65 12.35
C ASP A 10 -6.35 -2.73 13.43
N LYS A 11 -6.03 -3.98 13.09
CA LYS A 11 -6.15 -5.15 13.97
C LYS A 11 -4.80 -5.67 14.48
N ILE A 12 -3.70 -5.02 14.08
CA ILE A 12 -2.34 -5.42 14.48
C ILE A 12 -1.58 -4.29 15.19
N SER A 13 -2.29 -3.18 15.46
CA SER A 13 -1.78 -2.06 16.27
C SER A 13 -0.54 -1.38 15.66
N MET A 14 -0.61 -1.00 14.40
CA MET A 14 0.42 -0.23 13.69
C MET A 14 -0.04 1.21 13.38
N PRO A 15 -0.26 2.06 14.38
CA PRO A 15 -0.84 3.40 14.19
C PRO A 15 0.04 4.33 13.35
N HIS A 16 1.37 4.11 13.34
CA HIS A 16 2.31 4.88 12.51
C HIS A 16 2.08 4.61 11.03
N VAL A 17 1.92 3.33 10.66
CA VAL A 17 1.61 2.89 9.29
C VAL A 17 0.30 3.52 8.83
N ILE A 18 -0.75 3.39 9.63
CA ILE A 18 -2.07 3.95 9.30
C ILE A 18 -2.01 5.47 9.13
N ARG A 19 -1.35 6.17 10.04
CA ARG A 19 -1.18 7.63 9.97
C ARG A 19 -0.46 8.04 8.69
N PHE A 20 0.61 7.33 8.33
CA PHE A 20 1.35 7.56 7.12
C PHE A 20 0.48 7.37 5.87
N ILE A 21 -0.20 6.23 5.73
CA ILE A 21 -1.07 5.93 4.58
C ILE A 21 -2.19 6.95 4.44
N CYS A 22 -2.86 7.31 5.54
CA CYS A 22 -3.90 8.35 5.52
C CYS A 22 -3.33 9.72 5.12
N GLY A 23 -2.11 10.05 5.56
CA GLY A 23 -1.41 11.27 5.16
C GLY A 23 -1.10 11.31 3.67
N GLN A 24 -0.64 10.20 3.09
CA GLN A 24 -0.39 10.09 1.65
C GLN A 24 -1.68 10.20 0.83
N LEU A 25 -2.78 9.64 1.34
CA LEU A 25 -4.09 9.71 0.66
C LEU A 25 -4.79 11.06 0.80
N ALA A 26 -4.37 11.93 1.70
CA ALA A 26 -5.03 13.21 1.97
C ALA A 26 -5.06 14.19 0.78
N VAL A 27 -4.18 14.00 -0.21
CA VAL A 27 -4.11 14.82 -1.44
C VAL A 27 -5.00 14.27 -2.58
N PHE A 28 -5.65 13.13 -2.37
CA PHE A 28 -6.49 12.46 -3.34
C PHE A 28 -7.97 12.48 -2.93
N ASP A 29 -8.86 12.27 -3.90
CA ASP A 29 -10.29 12.10 -3.61
C ASP A 29 -10.57 10.69 -3.07
N THR A 30 -10.83 10.61 -1.78
CA THR A 30 -11.16 9.36 -1.07
C THR A 30 -12.67 9.20 -0.81
N SER A 31 -13.53 10.02 -1.42
CA SER A 31 -14.97 9.99 -1.20
C SER A 31 -15.63 8.64 -1.53
N HIS A 32 -15.02 7.88 -2.44
CA HIS A 32 -15.47 6.54 -2.83
C HIS A 32 -14.70 5.40 -2.14
N LEU A 33 -13.78 5.71 -1.22
CA LEU A 33 -13.04 4.72 -0.44
C LEU A 33 -13.81 4.42 0.85
N GLU A 34 -14.45 3.25 0.92
CA GLU A 34 -15.29 2.86 2.06
C GLU A 34 -14.46 2.56 3.31
N TRP A 35 -13.37 1.80 3.13
CA TRP A 35 -12.49 1.47 4.24
C TRP A 35 -11.10 1.01 3.80
N ILE A 36 -10.16 1.14 4.76
CA ILE A 36 -8.83 0.56 4.74
C ILE A 36 -8.72 -0.39 5.93
N LYS A 37 -8.29 -1.63 5.71
CA LYS A 37 -8.06 -2.62 6.76
C LYS A 37 -6.62 -3.10 6.77
N LEU A 38 -6.04 -3.13 7.97
CA LEU A 38 -4.77 -3.78 8.26
C LEU A 38 -5.04 -4.92 9.26
N LEU A 39 -4.77 -6.15 8.84
CA LEU A 39 -5.19 -7.38 9.53
C LEU A 39 -4.01 -8.33 9.76
N PRO A 40 -4.05 -9.20 10.79
CA PRO A 40 -3.12 -10.30 10.89
C PRO A 40 -3.38 -11.33 9.79
N LEU A 41 -2.31 -11.94 9.30
CA LEU A 41 -2.36 -13.06 8.35
C LEU A 41 -1.96 -14.34 9.06
N ASN A 42 -2.87 -15.31 9.12
CA ASN A 42 -2.65 -16.60 9.78
C ASN A 42 -2.41 -17.70 8.73
N GLN A 43 -1.45 -17.51 7.85
CA GLN A 43 -1.11 -18.42 6.75
C GLN A 43 0.41 -18.49 6.57
N ASN A 44 0.87 -19.45 5.77
CA ASN A 44 2.31 -19.61 5.45
C ASN A 44 2.84 -18.53 4.48
N HIS A 45 2.14 -17.42 4.33
CA HIS A 45 2.55 -16.28 3.50
C HIS A 45 2.93 -15.10 4.40
N LEU A 46 3.89 -14.31 3.94
CA LEU A 46 4.34 -13.11 4.64
C LEU A 46 3.27 -12.01 4.62
N LEU A 47 2.70 -11.76 3.46
CA LEU A 47 1.76 -10.66 3.22
C LEU A 47 0.69 -11.04 2.19
N HIS A 48 -0.43 -10.34 2.24
CA HIS A 48 -1.50 -10.42 1.25
C HIS A 48 -2.21 -9.08 1.18
N GLY A 49 -2.32 -8.52 -0.04
CA GLY A 49 -3.07 -7.31 -0.33
C GLY A 49 -4.31 -7.59 -1.18
N CYS A 50 -5.28 -6.70 -1.13
CA CYS A 50 -6.45 -6.71 -2.00
C CYS A 50 -7.09 -5.31 -2.07
N CYS A 51 -7.33 -4.85 -3.29
CA CYS A 51 -8.18 -3.70 -3.56
C CYS A 51 -9.45 -4.16 -4.27
N ASP A 52 -10.59 -4.14 -3.57
CA ASP A 52 -11.89 -4.42 -4.17
C ASP A 52 -12.40 -3.18 -4.89
N PHE A 53 -12.81 -3.34 -6.15
CA PHE A 53 -13.36 -2.28 -6.98
C PHE A 53 -14.89 -2.24 -6.90
N PRO A 54 -15.53 -1.06 -7.12
CA PRO A 54 -16.96 -0.98 -7.30
C PRO A 54 -17.39 -1.86 -8.47
N VAL A 55 -18.35 -2.74 -8.25
CA VAL A 55 -18.93 -3.59 -9.30
C VAL A 55 -20.31 -3.04 -9.63
N PRO A 56 -20.58 -2.70 -10.90
CA PRO A 56 -21.95 -2.38 -11.32
C PRO A 56 -22.87 -3.56 -10.97
N ALA A 57 -24.10 -3.24 -10.52
CA ALA A 57 -25.09 -4.27 -10.27
C ALA A 57 -25.30 -5.10 -11.54
N ALA A 58 -24.79 -6.30 -11.58
CA ALA A 58 -25.27 -7.30 -12.53
C ALA A 58 -26.71 -7.65 -12.13
N ALA A 59 -27.62 -7.68 -13.08
CA ALA A 59 -29.01 -8.05 -12.82
C ALA A 59 -29.05 -9.41 -12.10
N GLY A 60 -29.47 -9.42 -10.82
CA GLY A 60 -29.58 -10.61 -9.98
C GLY A 60 -28.48 -10.82 -8.93
N SER A 61 -27.54 -9.91 -8.74
CA SER A 61 -26.54 -9.98 -7.68
C SER A 61 -26.90 -9.07 -6.50
N ASP A 62 -27.08 -9.64 -5.32
CA ASP A 62 -27.35 -8.91 -4.06
C ASP A 62 -26.09 -8.18 -3.49
N ARG A 63 -24.95 -8.25 -4.15
CA ARG A 63 -23.70 -7.63 -3.71
C ARG A 63 -23.31 -6.45 -4.57
N LEU A 64 -23.92 -5.31 -4.27
CA LEU A 64 -23.45 -4.00 -4.74
C LEU A 64 -22.23 -3.57 -3.89
N LEU A 65 -21.05 -3.58 -4.48
CA LEU A 65 -19.94 -2.82 -3.92
C LEU A 65 -20.12 -1.37 -4.42
N SER A 66 -20.51 -0.49 -3.51
CA SER A 66 -20.75 0.93 -3.82
C SER A 66 -19.45 1.74 -3.87
N GLY A 67 -18.36 1.23 -3.31
CA GLY A 67 -17.08 1.92 -3.22
C GLY A 67 -15.88 0.96 -3.24
N TYR A 68 -14.70 1.56 -3.16
CA TYR A 68 -13.45 0.83 -3.08
C TYR A 68 -13.18 0.35 -1.66
N ARG A 69 -12.50 -0.78 -1.54
CA ARG A 69 -12.12 -1.38 -0.27
C ARG A 69 -10.68 -1.85 -0.34
N ILE A 70 -9.84 -1.38 0.57
CA ILE A 70 -8.43 -1.73 0.63
C ILE A 70 -8.20 -2.62 1.84
N ARG A 71 -7.52 -3.74 1.63
CA ARG A 71 -7.10 -4.65 2.69
C ARG A 71 -5.65 -5.04 2.50
N ALA A 72 -4.87 -4.90 3.57
CA ALA A 72 -3.57 -5.53 3.71
C ALA A 72 -3.59 -6.48 4.91
N SER A 73 -2.91 -7.60 4.77
CA SER A 73 -2.71 -8.56 5.84
C SER A 73 -1.23 -8.94 5.89
N VAL A 74 -0.63 -8.92 7.08
CA VAL A 74 0.77 -9.30 7.31
C VAL A 74 0.86 -10.37 8.37
N ASN A 75 1.83 -11.28 8.21
CA ASN A 75 2.04 -12.37 9.15
C ASN A 75 2.89 -11.88 10.33
N VAL A 76 2.22 -11.59 11.43
CA VAL A 76 2.85 -11.07 12.66
C VAL A 76 3.70 -12.09 13.42
N GLU A 77 3.64 -13.36 13.03
CA GLU A 77 4.41 -14.45 13.65
C GLU A 77 5.76 -14.70 12.97
N MET A 78 5.97 -14.14 11.78
CA MET A 78 7.23 -14.26 11.06
C MET A 78 8.28 -13.28 11.60
N ALA A 79 9.55 -13.68 11.58
CA ALA A 79 10.68 -12.85 12.01
C ALA A 79 11.41 -12.25 10.80
N PRO A 80 11.78 -10.95 10.85
CA PRO A 80 12.55 -10.29 9.80
C PRO A 80 14.05 -10.73 9.81
N PRO A 81 14.81 -10.41 8.73
CA PRO A 81 14.36 -9.75 7.50
C PRO A 81 13.58 -10.68 6.61
N PHE A 82 12.65 -10.11 5.80
CA PHE A 82 11.82 -10.88 4.88
C PHE A 82 12.25 -10.64 3.44
N VAL A 83 12.43 -11.71 2.67
CA VAL A 83 12.66 -11.62 1.22
C VAL A 83 11.34 -11.94 0.50
N TYR A 84 10.89 -11.03 -0.34
CA TYR A 84 9.63 -11.14 -1.05
C TYR A 84 9.83 -10.87 -2.55
N PRO A 85 9.65 -11.87 -3.42
CA PRO A 85 9.73 -11.66 -4.85
C PRO A 85 8.47 -10.95 -5.35
N HIS A 86 8.66 -9.89 -6.13
CA HIS A 86 7.56 -9.17 -6.74
C HIS A 86 7.92 -8.61 -8.12
N TRP A 87 6.89 -8.33 -8.93
CA TRP A 87 7.06 -7.65 -10.21
C TRP A 87 7.43 -6.19 -9.99
N ALA A 88 8.54 -5.77 -10.58
CA ALA A 88 9.09 -4.43 -10.44
C ALA A 88 9.36 -3.77 -11.80
N ARG A 89 9.53 -2.45 -11.79
CA ARG A 89 10.16 -1.73 -12.89
C ARG A 89 11.67 -1.87 -12.75
N ILE A 90 12.28 -2.60 -13.67
CA ILE A 90 13.72 -2.79 -13.72
C ILE A 90 14.30 -1.80 -14.73
N PRO A 91 15.25 -0.91 -14.34
CA PRO A 91 15.87 0.05 -15.25
C PRO A 91 16.52 -0.65 -16.45
N SER A 92 16.33 -0.10 -17.67
CA SER A 92 16.93 -0.62 -18.89
C SER A 92 17.14 0.51 -19.90
N ALA A 93 18.38 0.68 -20.33
CA ALA A 93 18.73 1.63 -21.39
C ALA A 93 18.19 1.21 -22.78
N GLU A 94 17.90 -0.08 -22.97
CA GLU A 94 17.39 -0.64 -24.23
C GLU A 94 15.87 -0.47 -24.36
N SER A 95 15.18 -0.22 -23.26
CA SER A 95 13.74 -0.02 -23.25
C SER A 95 13.39 1.43 -23.60
N ARG A 96 12.45 1.62 -24.55
CA ARG A 96 11.97 2.96 -24.93
C ARG A 96 11.44 3.80 -23.73
N GLN A 97 10.93 3.13 -22.72
CA GLN A 97 10.42 3.79 -21.51
C GLN A 97 11.46 3.86 -20.38
N GLY A 98 12.70 3.42 -20.60
CA GLY A 98 13.79 3.42 -19.63
C GLY A 98 13.73 2.28 -18.61
N TRP A 99 12.77 1.36 -18.70
CA TRP A 99 12.59 0.22 -17.81
C TRP A 99 11.79 -0.90 -18.49
N TYR A 100 11.83 -2.10 -17.90
CA TYR A 100 10.93 -3.22 -18.24
C TYR A 100 10.34 -3.83 -16.98
N SER A 101 9.22 -4.55 -17.11
CA SER A 101 8.64 -5.31 -16.00
C SER A 101 9.37 -6.63 -15.83
N GLY A 102 9.82 -6.92 -14.62
CA GLY A 102 10.50 -8.15 -14.28
C GLY A 102 10.36 -8.50 -12.81
N GLU A 103 10.68 -9.73 -12.45
CA GLU A 103 10.72 -10.17 -11.06
C GLU A 103 11.97 -9.64 -10.36
N LYS A 104 11.80 -9.16 -9.14
CA LYS A 104 12.87 -8.65 -8.29
C LYS A 104 12.58 -9.01 -6.84
N ASP A 105 13.59 -9.45 -6.12
CA ASP A 105 13.50 -9.62 -4.67
C ASP A 105 13.49 -8.27 -3.98
N PHE A 106 12.54 -8.10 -3.06
CA PHE A 106 12.49 -6.99 -2.13
C PHE A 106 12.77 -7.51 -0.72
N VAL A 107 13.54 -6.76 0.06
CA VAL A 107 13.89 -7.12 1.44
C VAL A 107 13.24 -6.12 2.38
N PHE A 108 12.29 -6.60 3.18
CA PHE A 108 11.69 -5.82 4.26
C PHE A 108 12.47 -6.08 5.55
N GLN A 109 12.78 -5.02 6.28
CA GLN A 109 13.52 -5.08 7.53
C GLN A 109 12.63 -5.40 8.73
N ASP A 110 11.34 -5.06 8.64
CA ASP A 110 10.36 -5.30 9.69
C ASP A 110 8.93 -5.43 9.15
N LEU A 111 7.98 -5.65 10.05
CA LEU A 111 6.56 -5.79 9.71
C LEU A 111 5.89 -4.47 9.33
N GLU A 112 6.38 -3.33 9.81
CA GLU A 112 5.85 -2.02 9.42
C GLU A 112 6.16 -1.74 7.95
N GLU A 113 7.37 -2.06 7.49
CA GLU A 113 7.73 -1.98 6.06
C GLU A 113 6.83 -2.85 5.19
N CYS A 114 6.58 -4.10 5.63
CA CYS A 114 5.64 -4.99 4.94
C CYS A 114 4.24 -4.38 4.86
N ALA A 115 3.75 -3.83 5.95
CA ALA A 115 2.41 -3.24 6.04
C ALA A 115 2.29 -1.97 5.20
N VAL A 116 3.29 -1.07 5.25
CA VAL A 116 3.35 0.14 4.42
C VAL A 116 3.36 -0.22 2.94
N HIS A 117 4.26 -1.11 2.54
CA HIS A 117 4.39 -1.51 1.14
C HIS A 117 3.10 -2.14 0.61
N THR A 118 2.51 -3.08 1.36
CA THR A 118 1.27 -3.74 0.94
C THR A 118 0.11 -2.75 0.84
N LEU A 119 -0.09 -1.87 1.84
CA LEU A 119 -1.13 -0.85 1.79
C LEU A 119 -0.91 0.14 0.65
N ALA A 120 0.32 0.60 0.43
CA ALA A 120 0.66 1.51 -0.65
C ALA A 120 0.41 0.90 -2.03
N HIS A 121 0.72 -0.39 -2.22
CA HIS A 121 0.43 -1.17 -3.41
C HIS A 121 -1.08 -1.18 -3.72
N GLU A 122 -1.90 -1.50 -2.73
CA GLU A 122 -3.35 -1.55 -2.89
C GLU A 122 -3.97 -0.14 -3.06
N CYS A 123 -3.40 0.87 -2.41
CA CYS A 123 -3.77 2.26 -2.65
C CYS A 123 -3.51 2.68 -4.10
N PHE A 124 -2.40 2.22 -4.71
CA PHE A 124 -2.14 2.49 -6.13
C PHE A 124 -3.24 1.90 -7.03
N HIS A 125 -3.68 0.67 -6.79
CA HIS A 125 -4.76 0.08 -7.55
C HIS A 125 -6.04 0.91 -7.46
N PHE A 126 -6.39 1.40 -6.28
CA PHE A 126 -7.50 2.35 -6.08
C PHE A 126 -7.30 3.63 -6.89
N LEU A 127 -6.14 4.30 -6.75
CA LEU A 127 -5.85 5.57 -7.40
C LEU A 127 -5.81 5.45 -8.92
N SER A 128 -5.23 4.37 -9.44
CA SER A 128 -5.17 4.10 -10.88
C SER A 128 -6.55 3.78 -11.47
N HIS A 129 -7.34 2.94 -10.79
CA HIS A 129 -8.68 2.59 -11.26
C HIS A 129 -9.65 3.78 -11.19
N SER A 130 -9.54 4.62 -10.16
CA SER A 130 -10.32 5.86 -10.03
C SER A 130 -9.78 7.02 -10.88
N LYS A 131 -8.73 6.78 -11.69
CA LYS A 131 -8.11 7.74 -12.63
C LYS A 131 -7.53 8.99 -11.95
N GLN A 132 -7.05 8.85 -10.72
CA GLN A 132 -6.42 9.93 -9.97
C GLN A 132 -4.91 9.99 -10.21
N VAL A 133 -4.33 8.96 -10.80
CA VAL A 133 -2.92 8.91 -11.23
C VAL A 133 -2.83 8.44 -12.69
N ASP A 134 -1.89 9.02 -13.44
CA ASP A 134 -1.67 8.72 -14.87
C ASP A 134 -0.68 7.55 -15.04
N HIS A 135 -1.02 6.40 -14.46
CA HIS A 135 -0.26 5.16 -14.59
C HIS A 135 -1.20 3.99 -14.82
N LYS A 136 -0.79 3.08 -15.73
CA LYS A 136 -1.55 1.84 -15.97
C LYS A 136 -1.63 1.02 -14.70
N ASN A 137 -2.80 0.44 -14.45
CA ASN A 137 -3.06 -0.46 -13.34
C ASN A 137 -2.37 -1.82 -13.57
N THR A 138 -1.10 -1.92 -13.19
CA THR A 138 -0.27 -3.13 -13.31
C THR A 138 0.50 -3.37 -12.03
N GLU A 139 0.83 -4.63 -11.74
CA GLU A 139 1.61 -5.02 -10.56
C GLU A 139 2.97 -4.29 -10.48
N ALA A 140 3.69 -4.17 -11.60
CA ALA A 140 4.97 -3.47 -11.63
C ALA A 140 4.84 -1.97 -11.29
N ASN A 141 3.73 -1.34 -11.68
CA ASN A 141 3.46 0.05 -11.33
C ASN A 141 3.03 0.19 -9.87
N ALA A 142 2.22 -0.74 -9.37
CA ALA A 142 1.80 -0.76 -7.97
C ALA A 142 3.00 -0.96 -7.03
N ASN A 143 3.89 -1.90 -7.35
CA ASN A 143 5.11 -2.12 -6.57
C ASN A 143 6.07 -0.92 -6.65
N TRP A 144 6.26 -0.32 -7.83
CA TRP A 144 7.05 0.90 -7.95
C TRP A 144 6.48 2.06 -7.11
N TRP A 145 5.17 2.19 -7.05
CA TRP A 145 4.51 3.18 -6.21
C TRP A 145 4.70 2.88 -4.73
N ALA A 146 4.56 1.61 -4.35
CA ALA A 146 4.76 1.14 -2.99
C ALA A 146 6.20 1.36 -2.50
N ASP A 147 7.21 1.09 -3.36
CA ASP A 147 8.61 1.36 -3.05
C ASP A 147 8.84 2.85 -2.71
N ARG A 148 8.25 3.77 -3.49
CA ARG A 148 8.38 5.23 -3.25
C ARG A 148 7.70 5.67 -1.96
N TRP A 149 6.54 5.12 -1.64
CA TRP A 149 5.89 5.43 -0.39
C TRP A 149 6.65 4.85 0.81
N LEU A 150 7.27 3.69 0.65
CA LEU A 150 8.14 3.13 1.69
C LEU A 150 9.39 4.00 1.91
N GLU A 151 10.03 4.51 0.86
CA GLU A 151 11.13 5.47 0.97
C GLU A 151 10.70 6.76 1.70
N GLU A 152 9.48 7.24 1.44
CA GLU A 152 8.94 8.41 2.14
C GLU A 152 8.64 8.12 3.61
N PHE A 153 8.13 6.94 3.92
CA PHE A 153 7.89 6.48 5.29
C PHE A 153 9.21 6.50 6.10
N HIS A 154 10.29 5.94 5.56
CA HIS A 154 11.60 5.97 6.19
C HIS A 154 12.10 7.40 6.43
N ARG A 155 11.94 8.29 5.44
CA ARG A 155 12.34 9.70 5.60
C ARG A 155 11.59 10.39 6.73
N GLN A 156 10.30 10.11 6.89
CA GLN A 156 9.49 10.68 7.96
C GLN A 156 9.87 10.11 9.33
N GLN A 157 10.18 8.82 9.42
CA GLN A 157 10.67 8.21 10.67
C GLN A 157 12.00 8.82 11.09
N MET A 158 12.97 8.92 10.19
CA MET A 158 14.29 9.52 10.49
C MET A 158 14.18 11.00 10.92
N ALA A 159 13.22 11.75 10.35
CA ALA A 159 12.97 13.14 10.72
C ALA A 159 12.29 13.28 12.09
N ALA A 160 11.56 12.27 12.53
CA ALA A 160 10.85 12.25 13.81
C ALA A 160 11.76 11.81 14.99
N GLU A 161 12.89 11.15 14.72
CA GLU A 161 13.86 10.83 15.76
C GLU A 161 14.47 12.13 16.31
N PRO A 162 14.41 12.37 17.64
CA PRO A 162 15.03 13.54 18.23
C PRO A 162 16.53 13.46 17.92
N LYS A 163 17.07 14.47 17.23
CA LYS A 163 18.52 14.62 17.10
C LYS A 163 19.09 14.58 18.51
N GLY A 164 19.83 13.51 18.79
CA GLY A 164 20.42 13.29 20.11
C GLY A 164 21.04 14.60 20.60
N THR A 165 20.57 15.06 21.75
CA THR A 165 21.24 16.11 22.49
C THR A 165 22.62 15.56 22.82
N ASP A 166 23.66 16.02 22.10
CA ASP A 166 25.03 15.84 22.52
C ASP A 166 25.15 16.39 23.92
N LEU A 167 25.08 15.49 24.90
CA LEU A 167 25.44 15.79 26.28
C LEU A 167 26.98 15.79 26.32
N PHE A 168 27.56 16.98 26.16
CA PHE A 168 28.89 17.28 26.67
C PHE A 168 28.77 17.93 28.03
#